data_13265b33a3e58f634e6b1b84a645a08d
#
_entry.id   13265b33a3e58f634e6b1b84a645a08d
#
_cell.length_a   1.000
_cell.length_b   1.000
_cell.length_c   1.000
_cell.angle_alpha   90.00
_cell.angle_beta   90.00
_cell.angle_gamma   90.00
#
_symmetry.space_group_name_H-M   'P 1'
#
loop_
_entity.id
_entity.type
_entity.pdbx_description
1 polymer ?
#
loop_
_entity_poly.entity_id
_entity_poly.type
_entity_poly.pdbx_seq_one_letter_code
_entity_poly.pdbx_strand_id
1 'polypeptide(L)' 'SNSLTDVSAANAAATEEMNANIEELNAMMHGVSEMAEHMNNESDGLKEALSFFRN' A
#
# COMPACT_ATOMS: atom_id res chain seq x y z
N SER A 1 24.93 -27.51 16.29
CA SER A 1 23.75 -26.63 16.48
C SER A 1 22.75 -27.31 17.39
N ASN A 2 22.05 -26.52 18.18
CA ASN A 2 20.95 -27.01 19.02
C ASN A 2 19.63 -26.42 18.58
N SER A 3 18.53 -27.06 19.02
CA SER A 3 17.18 -26.66 18.59
C SER A 3 16.87 -25.21 18.92
N LEU A 4 17.32 -24.74 20.09
CA LEU A 4 17.02 -23.36 20.49
C LEU A 4 17.73 -22.36 19.59
N THR A 5 18.98 -22.61 19.25
CA THR A 5 19.73 -21.75 18.34
C THR A 5 19.07 -21.74 16.96
N ASP A 6 18.66 -22.91 16.49
CA ASP A 6 18.02 -23.05 15.18
C ASP A 6 16.68 -22.32 15.13
N VAL A 7 15.89 -22.43 16.19
CA VAL A 7 14.60 -21.74 16.30
C VAL A 7 14.81 -20.22 16.34
N SER A 8 15.81 -19.77 17.12
CA SER A 8 16.13 -18.35 17.20
C SER A 8 16.51 -17.77 15.85
N ALA A 9 17.34 -18.52 15.10
CA ALA A 9 17.76 -18.09 13.76
C ALA A 9 16.57 -18.03 12.81
N ALA A 10 15.68 -19.03 12.88
CA ALA A 10 14.48 -19.07 12.05
C ALA A 10 13.55 -17.89 12.39
N ASN A 11 13.40 -17.59 13.69
CA ASN A 11 12.57 -16.48 14.13
C ASN A 11 13.13 -15.13 13.65
N ALA A 12 14.44 -14.97 13.72
CA ALA A 12 15.08 -13.75 13.24
C ALA A 12 14.85 -13.57 11.74
N ALA A 13 14.99 -14.64 10.97
CA ALA A 13 14.74 -14.61 9.53
C ALA A 13 13.29 -14.28 9.22
N ALA A 14 12.35 -14.90 9.96
CA ALA A 14 10.93 -14.65 9.79
C ALA A 14 10.58 -13.19 10.14
N THR A 15 11.21 -12.64 11.16
CA THR A 15 11.00 -11.25 11.56
C THR A 15 11.49 -10.29 10.48
N GLU A 16 12.64 -10.56 9.90
CA GLU A 16 13.15 -9.74 8.80
C GLU A 16 12.21 -9.77 7.60
N GLU A 17 11.71 -10.96 7.27
CA GLU A 17 10.75 -11.10 6.18
C GLU A 17 9.47 -10.34 6.46
N MET A 18 8.96 -10.43 7.69
CA MET A 18 7.78 -9.68 8.11
C MET A 18 7.99 -8.18 7.99
N ASN A 19 9.15 -7.69 8.41
CA ASN A 19 9.46 -6.27 8.31
C ASN A 19 9.50 -5.81 6.86
N ALA A 20 10.06 -6.62 5.98
CA ALA A 20 10.08 -6.32 4.54
C ALA A 20 8.66 -6.29 3.98
N ASN A 21 7.82 -7.24 4.40
CA ASN A 21 6.42 -7.29 3.97
C ASN A 21 5.64 -6.05 4.45
N ILE A 22 5.91 -5.60 5.66
CA ILE A 22 5.27 -4.40 6.20
C ILE A 22 5.67 -3.16 5.40
N GLU A 23 6.93 -3.03 5.04
CA GLU A 23 7.38 -1.93 4.20
C GLU A 23 6.69 -1.94 2.84
N GLU A 24 6.56 -3.13 2.27
CA GLU A 24 5.87 -3.31 1.00
C GLU A 24 4.40 -2.92 1.09
N LEU A 25 3.73 -3.35 2.18
CA LEU A 25 2.34 -2.99 2.45
C LEU A 25 2.17 -1.48 2.60
N ASN A 26 3.10 -0.83 3.31
CA ASN A 26 3.05 0.61 3.47
C ASN A 26 3.17 1.33 2.12
N ALA A 27 4.04 0.85 1.24
CA ALA A 27 4.19 1.40 -0.09
C ALA A 27 2.91 1.20 -0.91
N MET A 28 2.29 0.02 -0.80
CA MET A 28 1.04 -0.28 -1.49
C MET A 28 -0.10 0.61 -1.00
N MET A 29 -0.19 0.82 0.31
CA MET A 29 -1.21 1.69 0.89
C MET A 29 -1.04 3.13 0.43
N HIS A 30 0.20 3.57 0.29
CA HIS A 30 0.50 4.90 -0.23
C HIS A 30 0.01 5.02 -1.68
N GLY A 31 0.26 3.99 -2.49
CA GLY A 31 -0.21 3.92 -3.87
C GLY A 31 -1.73 3.93 -3.97
N VAL A 32 -2.40 3.20 -3.08
CA VAL A 32 -3.88 3.19 -3.02
C VAL A 32 -4.41 4.58 -2.70
N SER A 33 -3.77 5.26 -1.74
CA SER A 33 -4.16 6.61 -1.36
C SER A 33 -4.01 7.58 -2.53
N GLU A 34 -2.92 7.48 -3.28
CA GLU A 34 -2.69 8.30 -4.46
C GLU A 34 -3.73 8.03 -5.55
N MET A 35 -4.08 6.77 -5.74
CA MET A 35 -5.11 6.39 -6.72
C MET A 35 -6.47 6.95 -6.32
N ALA A 36 -6.80 6.90 -5.04
CA ALA A 36 -8.07 7.44 -4.54
C ALA A 36 -8.15 8.94 -4.80
N GLU A 37 -7.05 9.65 -4.57
CA GLU A 37 -6.98 11.08 -4.82
C GLU A 37 -7.14 11.38 -6.31
N HIS A 38 -6.49 10.60 -7.15
CA HIS A 38 -6.58 10.73 -8.60
C HIS A 38 -8.02 10.50 -9.09
N MET A 39 -8.69 9.49 -8.54
CA MET A 39 -10.08 9.20 -8.89
C MET A 39 -11.01 10.34 -8.47
N ASN A 40 -10.77 10.93 -7.31
CA ASN A 40 -11.54 12.08 -6.86
C ASN A 40 -11.37 13.25 -7.83
N ASN A 41 -10.16 13.50 -8.25
CA ASN A 41 -9.87 14.60 -9.18
C ASN A 41 -10.52 14.36 -10.53
N GLU A 42 -10.45 13.12 -11.01
CA GLU A 42 -11.11 12.76 -12.27
C GLU A 42 -12.63 12.91 -12.18
N SER A 43 -13.21 12.50 -11.05
CA SER A 43 -14.64 12.62 -10.82
C SER A 43 -15.07 14.07 -10.80
N ASP A 44 -14.30 14.93 -10.15
CA ASP A 44 -14.57 16.36 -10.10
C ASP A 44 -14.48 16.99 -11.50
N GLY A 45 -13.46 16.59 -12.26
CA GLY A 45 -13.31 17.05 -13.64
C GLY A 45 -14.46 16.64 -14.52
N LEU A 46 -14.96 15.41 -14.32
CA LEU A 46 -16.12 14.91 -15.07
C LEU A 46 -17.37 15.69 -14.71
N LYS A 47 -17.59 15.98 -13.45
CA LYS A 47 -18.72 16.79 -12.99
C LYS A 47 -18.69 18.17 -13.61
N GLU A 48 -17.52 18.78 -13.65
CA GLU A 48 -17.35 20.09 -14.29
C GLU A 48 -17.69 20.04 -15.78
N ALA A 49 -17.20 19.02 -16.47
CA ALA A 49 -17.47 18.86 -17.90
C ALA A 49 -18.97 18.68 -18.17
N LEU A 50 -19.64 17.86 -17.35
CA LEU A 50 -21.07 17.63 -17.47
C LEU A 50 -21.86 18.91 -17.20
N SER A 51 -21.43 19.67 -16.21
CA SER A 51 -22.07 20.96 -15.88
C SER A 51 -21.94 21.93 -17.05
N PHE A 52 -20.79 21.97 -17.68
CA PHE A 52 -20.54 22.81 -18.84
C PHE A 52 -21.49 22.48 -19.99
N PHE A 53 -21.65 21.19 -20.27
CA PHE A 53 -22.51 20.75 -21.37
C PHE A 53 -24.02 20.93 -21.09
N ARG A 54 -24.37 20.94 -19.83
CA ARG A 54 -25.77 21.12 -19.42
C ARG A 54 -26.26 22.56 -19.54
N ASN A 55 -25.32 23.47 -19.46
CA ASN A 55 -25.62 24.89 -19.60
C ASN A 55 -25.56 25.33 -21.04
#